data_62d046fe2f12436ee31c93896b1c3d43
#
_entry.id   62d046fe2f12436ee31c93896b1c3d43
#
_cell.length_a   1.000
_cell.length_b   1.000
_cell.length_c   1.000
_cell.angle_alpha   90.00
_cell.angle_beta   90.00
_cell.angle_gamma   90.00
#
_symmetry.space_group_name_H-M   'P 1'
#
loop_
_entity.id
_entity.type
_entity.pdbx_description
1 polymer ?
#
loop_
_entity_poly.entity_id
_entity_poly.type
_entity_poly.pdbx_seq_one_letter_code
_entity_poly.pdbx_strand_id
1 'polypeptide(L)'
;MPHKRNPEASEHLDTLARLARANAAVLAEGVAAQHERDGRGWKAEWVALPEVCLLTSTALDTAIGLLSGLEVHPAAMACNLERDGGYWASERALAALAPRLGKHRAQAELGTALAAGADSGATAQQALADAGLFSPERAAELTARPDTGACEQMTDLVIARAGAARAAERPSWP
;
A
#
# COMPACT_ATOMS: atom_id res chain seq x y z
N MET A 1 1.25 -11.59 25.94
CA MET A 1 -0.02 -10.88 26.27
C MET A 1 -1.09 -11.32 25.28
N PRO A 2 -2.19 -11.95 25.72
CA PRO A 2 -3.17 -12.58 24.82
C PRO A 2 -3.86 -11.60 23.85
N HIS A 3 -3.93 -10.33 24.22
CA HIS A 3 -4.56 -9.26 23.44
C HIS A 3 -3.61 -8.61 22.41
N LYS A 4 -2.30 -8.87 22.50
CA LYS A 4 -1.33 -8.31 21.58
C LYS A 4 -1.26 -9.19 20.33
N ARG A 5 -1.66 -8.63 19.19
CA ARG A 5 -1.63 -9.27 17.88
C ARG A 5 -0.88 -8.37 16.91
N ASN A 6 0.43 -8.56 16.80
CA ASN A 6 1.25 -7.84 15.85
C ASN A 6 1.29 -8.61 14.51
N PRO A 7 1.48 -7.93 13.37
CA PRO A 7 1.72 -8.56 12.08
C PRO A 7 3.19 -9.03 11.99
N GLU A 8 3.62 -9.89 12.92
CA GLU A 8 5.03 -10.27 13.16
C GLU A 8 5.68 -10.85 11.90
N ALA A 9 4.96 -11.67 11.12
CA ALA A 9 5.48 -12.23 9.88
C ALA A 9 5.79 -11.14 8.83
N SER A 10 4.95 -10.12 8.73
CA SER A 10 5.17 -8.99 7.83
C SER A 10 6.34 -8.11 8.28
N GLU A 11 6.49 -7.87 9.58
CA GLU A 11 7.61 -7.13 10.16
C GLU A 11 8.94 -7.87 9.92
N HIS A 12 8.91 -9.20 10.11
CA HIS A 12 10.07 -10.05 9.85
C HIS A 12 10.47 -10.05 8.38
N LEU A 13 9.50 -10.11 7.48
CA LEU A 13 9.72 -10.06 6.04
C LEU A 13 10.40 -8.75 5.61
N ASP A 14 9.95 -7.59 6.13
CA ASP A 14 10.60 -6.30 5.86
C ASP A 14 12.05 -6.29 6.38
N THR A 15 12.30 -6.85 7.56
CA THR A 15 13.65 -6.96 8.13
C THR A 15 14.58 -7.79 7.25
N LEU A 16 14.13 -8.97 6.81
CA LEU A 16 14.89 -9.84 5.91
C LEU A 16 15.20 -9.15 4.58
N ALA A 17 14.23 -8.45 4.00
CA ALA A 17 14.42 -7.71 2.76
C ALA A 17 15.45 -6.57 2.90
N ARG A 18 15.49 -5.89 4.05
CA ARG A 18 16.51 -4.85 4.33
C ARG A 18 17.90 -5.43 4.43
N LEU A 19 18.06 -6.54 5.14
CA LEU A 19 19.35 -7.23 5.29
C LEU A 19 19.85 -7.79 3.96
N ALA A 20 18.97 -8.42 3.18
CA ALA A 20 19.30 -8.91 1.84
C ALA A 20 19.81 -7.78 0.93
N ARG A 21 19.15 -6.62 0.96
CA ARG A 21 19.57 -5.44 0.19
C ARG A 21 20.91 -4.89 0.63
N ALA A 22 21.21 -4.88 1.92
CA ALA A 22 22.50 -4.44 2.43
C ALA A 22 23.64 -5.35 1.93
N ASN A 23 23.44 -6.68 1.97
CA ASN A 23 24.42 -7.64 1.43
C ASN A 23 24.54 -7.53 -0.10
N ALA A 24 23.45 -7.29 -0.83
CA ALA A 24 23.49 -7.05 -2.27
C ALA A 24 24.30 -5.80 -2.63
N ALA A 25 24.29 -4.76 -1.81
CA ALA A 25 25.12 -3.59 -2.01
C ALA A 25 26.60 -3.92 -1.87
N VAL A 26 27.01 -4.74 -0.90
CA VAL A 26 28.38 -5.23 -0.75
C VAL A 26 28.84 -5.99 -2.00
N LEU A 27 27.98 -6.84 -2.57
CA LEU A 27 28.28 -7.55 -3.81
C LEU A 27 28.44 -6.59 -4.99
N ALA A 28 27.58 -5.57 -5.09
CA ALA A 28 27.68 -4.56 -6.15
C ALA A 28 28.97 -3.73 -6.04
N GLU A 29 29.41 -3.39 -4.84
CA GLU A 29 30.70 -2.71 -4.62
C GLU A 29 31.90 -3.57 -5.05
N GLY A 30 31.80 -4.89 -4.88
CA GLY A 30 32.84 -5.84 -5.31
C GLY A 30 33.11 -5.86 -6.81
N VAL A 31 32.16 -5.41 -7.64
CA VAL A 31 32.32 -5.28 -9.10
C VAL A 31 33.36 -4.21 -9.47
N ALA A 32 33.56 -3.20 -8.61
CA ALA A 32 34.54 -2.13 -8.82
C ALA A 32 35.95 -2.54 -8.38
N ALA A 33 36.50 -3.60 -9.00
CA ALA A 33 37.85 -4.09 -8.72
C ALA A 33 38.91 -3.11 -9.21
N GLN A 34 39.98 -2.89 -8.41
CA GLN A 34 41.09 -2.00 -8.79
C GLN A 34 42.10 -2.67 -9.70
N HIS A 35 42.23 -3.98 -9.63
CA HIS A 35 43.08 -4.83 -10.47
C HIS A 35 42.35 -6.13 -10.78
N GLU A 36 42.83 -6.90 -11.74
CA GLU A 36 42.30 -8.24 -11.97
C GLU A 36 42.39 -9.06 -10.69
N ARG A 37 41.25 -9.64 -10.28
CA ARG A 37 41.15 -10.49 -9.09
C ARG A 37 41.46 -9.74 -7.76
N ASP A 38 40.94 -8.53 -7.60
CA ASP A 38 41.02 -7.79 -6.33
C ASP A 38 40.48 -8.65 -5.15
N GLY A 39 41.40 -9.03 -4.26
CA GLY A 39 41.06 -9.91 -3.15
C GLY A 39 40.12 -9.31 -2.11
N ARG A 40 39.91 -8.00 -2.09
CA ARG A 40 39.01 -7.32 -1.14
C ARG A 40 37.55 -7.58 -1.51
N GLY A 41 37.15 -7.30 -2.75
CA GLY A 41 35.81 -7.58 -3.24
C GLY A 41 35.50 -9.06 -3.19
N TRP A 42 36.42 -9.90 -3.66
CA TRP A 42 36.25 -11.36 -3.66
C TRP A 42 36.03 -11.96 -2.26
N LYS A 43 36.76 -11.52 -1.24
CA LYS A 43 36.56 -11.97 0.14
C LYS A 43 35.24 -11.48 0.74
N ALA A 44 34.78 -10.28 0.38
CA ALA A 44 33.47 -9.77 0.78
C ALA A 44 32.33 -10.61 0.19
N GLU A 45 32.47 -11.09 -1.05
CA GLU A 45 31.51 -11.99 -1.70
C GLU A 45 31.33 -13.31 -0.95
N TRP A 46 32.38 -13.86 -0.38
CA TRP A 46 32.31 -15.12 0.39
C TRP A 46 31.37 -15.03 1.60
N VAL A 47 31.17 -13.84 2.14
CA VAL A 47 30.24 -13.57 3.24
C VAL A 47 28.87 -13.11 2.69
N ALA A 48 28.89 -12.10 1.84
CA ALA A 48 27.66 -11.45 1.40
C ALA A 48 26.79 -12.33 0.48
N LEU A 49 27.38 -13.18 -0.38
CA LEU A 49 26.61 -14.01 -1.29
C LEU A 49 25.80 -15.12 -0.58
N PRO A 50 26.39 -15.92 0.30
CA PRO A 50 25.61 -16.88 1.08
C PRO A 50 24.53 -16.21 1.94
N GLU A 51 24.84 -15.09 2.57
CA GLU A 51 23.89 -14.35 3.39
C GLU A 51 22.69 -13.84 2.55
N VAL A 52 22.93 -13.25 1.38
CA VAL A 52 21.84 -12.77 0.53
C VAL A 52 20.95 -13.91 0.06
N CYS A 53 21.54 -15.07 -0.24
CA CYS A 53 20.78 -16.26 -0.64
C CYS A 53 19.89 -16.78 0.50
N LEU A 54 20.46 -16.92 1.71
CA LEU A 54 19.72 -17.39 2.88
C LEU A 54 18.58 -16.42 3.27
N LEU A 55 18.88 -15.13 3.34
CA LEU A 55 17.91 -14.10 3.68
C LEU A 55 16.76 -14.04 2.64
N THR A 56 17.10 -14.13 1.36
CA THR A 56 16.11 -14.11 0.27
C THR A 56 15.25 -15.38 0.29
N SER A 57 15.86 -16.56 0.47
CA SER A 57 15.12 -17.81 0.57
C SER A 57 14.15 -17.80 1.76
N THR A 58 14.60 -17.36 2.92
CA THR A 58 13.74 -17.26 4.11
C THR A 58 12.63 -16.24 3.92
N ALA A 59 12.93 -15.10 3.28
CA ALA A 59 11.92 -14.10 2.95
C ALA A 59 10.83 -14.64 2.01
N LEU A 60 11.24 -15.39 0.98
CA LEU A 60 10.29 -16.01 0.04
C LEU A 60 9.41 -17.06 0.73
N ASP A 61 9.99 -17.92 1.55
CA ASP A 61 9.24 -18.93 2.32
C ASP A 61 8.24 -18.28 3.28
N THR A 62 8.67 -17.25 4.01
CA THR A 62 7.80 -16.45 4.87
C THR A 62 6.66 -15.78 4.09
N ALA A 63 6.95 -15.21 2.91
CA ALA A 63 5.96 -14.59 2.05
C ALA A 63 4.94 -15.59 1.51
N ILE A 64 5.38 -16.78 1.10
CA ILE A 64 4.51 -17.88 0.65
C ILE A 64 3.57 -18.29 1.78
N GLY A 65 4.09 -18.50 2.99
CA GLY A 65 3.28 -18.86 4.16
C GLY A 65 2.24 -17.79 4.49
N LEU A 66 2.64 -16.51 4.48
CA LEU A 66 1.78 -15.37 4.74
C LEU A 66 0.66 -15.24 3.70
N LEU A 67 0.99 -15.35 2.43
CA LEU A 67 0.01 -15.22 1.34
C LEU A 67 -0.93 -16.42 1.26
N SER A 68 -0.42 -17.62 1.54
CA SER A 68 -1.24 -18.85 1.57
C SER A 68 -2.25 -18.87 2.72
N GLY A 69 -1.93 -18.22 3.84
CA GLY A 69 -2.80 -18.06 5.00
C GLY A 69 -3.60 -16.77 5.03
N LEU A 70 -3.57 -15.96 3.96
CA LEU A 70 -4.25 -14.67 3.93
C LEU A 70 -5.77 -14.85 3.83
N GLU A 71 -6.47 -14.38 4.85
CA GLU A 71 -7.93 -14.31 4.87
C GLU A 71 -8.38 -12.85 4.64
N VAL A 72 -9.23 -12.66 3.64
CA VAL A 72 -9.83 -11.35 3.34
C VAL A 72 -11.29 -11.36 3.78
N HIS A 73 -11.69 -10.37 4.58
CA HIS A 73 -13.05 -10.23 5.10
C HIS A 73 -13.78 -9.04 4.46
N PRO A 74 -14.30 -9.14 3.21
CA PRO A 74 -14.89 -8.02 2.47
C PRO A 74 -16.05 -7.36 3.21
N ALA A 75 -16.88 -8.17 3.91
CA ALA A 75 -18.01 -7.64 4.70
C ALA A 75 -17.54 -6.77 5.87
N ALA A 76 -16.46 -7.17 6.56
CA ALA A 76 -15.88 -6.36 7.63
C ALA A 76 -15.24 -5.07 7.09
N MET A 77 -14.59 -5.14 5.93
CA MET A 77 -14.02 -3.97 5.25
C MET A 77 -15.13 -2.98 4.86
N ALA A 78 -16.25 -3.45 4.29
CA ALA A 78 -17.40 -2.63 3.96
C ALA A 78 -18.01 -1.97 5.21
N CYS A 79 -18.22 -2.74 6.29
CA CYS A 79 -18.72 -2.21 7.55
C CYS A 79 -17.80 -1.14 8.16
N ASN A 80 -16.47 -1.31 8.07
CA ASN A 80 -15.53 -0.31 8.54
C ASN A 80 -15.61 0.98 7.70
N LEU A 81 -15.81 0.87 6.39
CA LEU A 81 -16.00 2.02 5.51
C LEU A 81 -17.31 2.77 5.82
N GLU A 82 -18.39 2.02 6.07
CA GLU A 82 -19.70 2.59 6.46
C GLU A 82 -19.61 3.33 7.82
N ARG A 83 -18.85 2.77 8.75
CA ARG A 83 -18.66 3.33 10.09
C ARG A 83 -17.94 4.69 10.06
N ASP A 84 -17.15 4.97 9.04
CA ASP A 84 -16.51 6.28 8.79
C ASP A 84 -17.55 7.38 8.47
N GLY A 85 -18.80 7.04 8.18
CA GLY A 85 -19.85 8.02 7.90
C GLY A 85 -19.64 8.83 6.61
N GLY A 86 -18.75 8.37 5.71
CA GLY A 86 -18.46 9.02 4.43
C GLY A 86 -17.34 10.06 4.48
N TYR A 87 -16.66 10.24 5.60
CA TYR A 87 -15.55 11.23 5.74
C TYR A 87 -14.35 10.92 4.85
N TRP A 88 -14.17 9.66 4.45
CA TRP A 88 -13.19 9.23 3.45
C TRP A 88 -13.34 9.97 2.09
N ALA A 89 -14.53 10.51 1.80
CA ALA A 89 -14.80 11.24 0.55
C ALA A 89 -14.29 12.70 0.54
N SER A 90 -13.61 13.15 1.59
CA SER A 90 -13.15 14.54 1.75
C SER A 90 -12.31 15.06 0.57
N GLU A 91 -11.39 14.25 0.03
CA GLU A 91 -10.59 14.66 -1.14
C GLU A 91 -11.45 14.80 -2.41
N ARG A 92 -12.42 13.93 -2.60
CA ARG A 92 -13.37 13.98 -3.72
C ARG A 92 -14.27 15.20 -3.62
N ALA A 93 -14.74 15.53 -2.41
CA ALA A 93 -15.48 16.75 -2.15
C ALA A 93 -14.62 18.00 -2.39
N LEU A 94 -13.35 17.99 -1.98
CA LEU A 94 -12.41 19.09 -2.27
C LEU A 94 -12.20 19.27 -3.77
N ALA A 95 -11.99 18.19 -4.51
CA ALA A 95 -11.80 18.23 -5.96
C ALA A 95 -13.04 18.82 -6.69
N ALA A 96 -14.23 18.50 -6.20
CA ALA A 96 -15.49 19.04 -6.74
C ALA A 96 -15.73 20.52 -6.36
N LEU A 97 -15.24 20.95 -5.20
CA LEU A 97 -15.44 22.30 -4.68
C LEU A 97 -14.38 23.31 -5.16
N ALA A 98 -13.14 22.86 -5.35
CA ALA A 98 -12.01 23.70 -5.72
C ALA A 98 -12.19 24.54 -7.00
N PRO A 99 -12.83 24.06 -8.07
CA PRO A 99 -13.10 24.86 -9.27
C PRO A 99 -14.02 26.07 -9.02
N ARG A 100 -14.88 25.99 -7.98
CA ARG A 100 -15.86 27.05 -7.65
C ARG A 100 -15.29 28.11 -6.71
N LEU A 101 -14.46 27.70 -5.74
CA LEU A 101 -14.01 28.57 -4.65
C LEU A 101 -12.50 28.87 -4.67
N GLY A 102 -11.74 28.14 -5.49
CA GLY A 102 -10.29 28.06 -5.38
C GLY A 102 -9.85 27.08 -4.27
N LYS A 103 -8.67 26.46 -4.43
CA LYS A 103 -8.23 25.33 -3.61
C LYS A 103 -8.19 25.68 -2.11
N HIS A 104 -7.60 26.81 -1.75
CA HIS A 104 -7.40 27.16 -0.33
C HIS A 104 -8.71 27.45 0.40
N ARG A 105 -9.61 28.21 -0.24
CA ARG A 105 -10.92 28.52 0.32
C ARG A 105 -11.78 27.26 0.41
N ALA A 106 -11.80 26.44 -0.65
CA ALA A 106 -12.50 25.16 -0.65
C ALA A 106 -12.04 24.26 0.49
N GLN A 107 -10.73 24.18 0.74
CA GLN A 107 -10.16 23.38 1.81
C GLN A 107 -10.58 23.90 3.20
N ALA A 108 -10.57 25.22 3.41
CA ALA A 108 -10.97 25.82 4.68
C ALA A 108 -12.45 25.58 4.97
N GLU A 109 -13.35 25.88 4.00
CA GLU A 109 -14.79 25.71 4.16
C GLU A 109 -15.16 24.23 4.35
N LEU A 110 -14.57 23.35 3.56
CA LEU A 110 -14.76 21.90 3.69
C LEU A 110 -14.29 21.39 5.07
N GLY A 111 -13.10 21.80 5.49
CA GLY A 111 -12.55 21.40 6.80
C GLY A 111 -13.48 21.83 7.95
N THR A 112 -13.98 23.06 7.92
CA THR A 112 -14.93 23.58 8.93
C THR A 112 -16.23 22.76 8.94
N ALA A 113 -16.80 22.50 7.76
CA ALA A 113 -18.06 21.77 7.64
C ALA A 113 -17.93 20.30 8.14
N LEU A 114 -16.87 19.61 7.73
CA LEU A 114 -16.63 18.23 8.13
C LEU A 114 -16.29 18.11 9.64
N ALA A 115 -15.53 19.05 10.20
CA ALA A 115 -15.26 19.08 11.64
C ALA A 115 -16.54 19.26 12.44
N ALA A 116 -17.38 20.23 12.08
CA ALA A 116 -18.66 20.45 12.75
C ALA A 116 -19.60 19.25 12.63
N GLY A 117 -19.61 18.58 11.49
CA GLY A 117 -20.35 17.34 11.28
C GLY A 117 -19.86 16.21 12.17
N ALA A 118 -18.55 16.01 12.27
CA ALA A 118 -17.96 14.99 13.13
C ALA A 118 -18.28 15.25 14.62
N ASP A 119 -18.17 16.49 15.07
CA ASP A 119 -18.49 16.89 16.46
C ASP A 119 -19.96 16.65 16.81
N SER A 120 -20.88 16.80 15.85
CA SER A 120 -22.31 16.58 16.03
C SER A 120 -22.74 15.11 15.81
N GLY A 121 -21.84 14.22 15.36
CA GLY A 121 -22.14 12.84 14.99
C GLY A 121 -22.91 12.72 13.66
N ALA A 122 -22.93 13.76 12.83
CA ALA A 122 -23.52 13.72 11.50
C ALA A 122 -22.62 12.94 10.51
N THR A 123 -23.23 12.41 9.46
CA THR A 123 -22.47 11.86 8.34
C THR A 123 -21.81 12.98 7.51
N ALA A 124 -20.77 12.64 6.76
CA ALA A 124 -20.14 13.60 5.85
C ALA A 124 -21.15 14.14 4.83
N GLN A 125 -22.07 13.32 4.33
CA GLN A 125 -23.15 13.74 3.46
C GLN A 125 -23.99 14.85 4.10
N GLN A 126 -24.44 14.66 5.33
CA GLN A 126 -25.22 15.65 6.07
C GLN A 126 -24.43 16.93 6.29
N ALA A 127 -23.18 16.79 6.76
CA ALA A 127 -22.31 17.94 6.99
C ALA A 127 -22.07 18.81 5.73
N LEU A 128 -21.89 18.17 4.58
CA LEU A 128 -21.69 18.86 3.29
C LEU A 128 -22.96 19.57 2.81
N ALA A 129 -24.13 18.98 3.02
CA ALA A 129 -25.42 19.54 2.67
C ALA A 129 -25.81 20.70 3.62
N ASP A 130 -25.71 20.50 4.92
CA ASP A 130 -26.08 21.48 5.96
C ASP A 130 -25.21 22.74 5.88
N ALA A 131 -23.92 22.57 5.53
CA ALA A 131 -23.03 23.71 5.29
C ALA A 131 -23.31 24.45 3.95
N GLY A 132 -24.24 23.98 3.13
CA GLY A 132 -24.58 24.57 1.82
C GLY A 132 -23.46 24.48 0.78
N LEU A 133 -22.47 23.62 1.00
CA LEU A 133 -21.35 23.43 0.07
C LEU A 133 -21.79 22.66 -1.19
N PHE A 134 -22.72 21.72 -1.01
CA PHE A 134 -23.33 20.91 -2.08
C PHE A 134 -24.83 20.76 -1.85
N SER A 135 -25.58 20.46 -2.92
CA SER A 135 -26.95 20.00 -2.76
C SER A 135 -26.97 18.62 -2.08
N PRO A 136 -28.08 18.22 -1.40
CA PRO A 136 -28.19 16.91 -0.76
C PRO A 136 -27.91 15.75 -1.74
N GLU A 137 -28.38 15.84 -2.98
CA GLU A 137 -28.16 14.85 -4.03
C GLU A 137 -26.66 14.75 -4.40
N ARG A 138 -26.00 15.90 -4.54
CA ARG A 138 -24.57 15.92 -4.87
C ARG A 138 -23.70 15.44 -3.70
N ALA A 139 -24.07 15.78 -2.48
CA ALA A 139 -23.40 15.26 -1.29
C ALA A 139 -23.55 13.72 -1.20
N ALA A 140 -24.74 13.20 -1.47
CA ALA A 140 -24.99 11.75 -1.53
C ALA A 140 -24.13 11.06 -2.60
N GLU A 141 -24.06 11.64 -3.80
CA GLU A 141 -23.23 11.11 -4.89
C GLU A 141 -21.74 11.08 -4.54
N LEU A 142 -21.22 12.14 -3.92
CA LEU A 142 -19.83 12.24 -3.51
C LEU A 142 -19.46 11.22 -2.43
N THR A 143 -20.37 10.86 -1.54
CA THR A 143 -20.14 9.97 -0.41
C THR A 143 -20.65 8.53 -0.61
N ALA A 144 -21.25 8.21 -1.77
CA ALA A 144 -21.93 6.94 -2.01
C ALA A 144 -20.99 5.73 -2.00
N ARG A 145 -19.89 5.78 -2.72
CA ARG A 145 -18.87 4.73 -2.83
C ARG A 145 -17.51 5.30 -3.18
N PRO A 146 -16.41 4.73 -2.66
CA PRO A 146 -15.07 5.06 -3.13
C PRO A 146 -14.97 4.81 -4.64
N ASP A 147 -14.38 5.76 -5.35
CA ASP A 147 -13.99 5.57 -6.73
C ASP A 147 -12.61 4.88 -6.73
N THR A 148 -12.55 3.67 -7.23
CA THR A 148 -11.32 2.90 -7.34
C THR A 148 -10.50 3.28 -8.57
N GLY A 149 -11.01 4.13 -9.44
CA GLY A 149 -10.34 4.59 -10.66
C GLY A 149 -9.87 3.42 -11.52
N ALA A 150 -8.59 3.41 -11.86
CA ALA A 150 -7.97 2.36 -12.69
C ALA A 150 -7.46 1.14 -11.90
N CYS A 151 -7.74 1.03 -10.59
CA CYS A 151 -7.19 -0.05 -9.75
C CYS A 151 -7.53 -1.45 -10.27
N GLU A 152 -8.76 -1.67 -10.74
CA GLU A 152 -9.18 -2.96 -11.28
C GLU A 152 -8.37 -3.33 -12.54
N GLN A 153 -8.28 -2.40 -13.49
CA GLN A 153 -7.50 -2.59 -14.72
C GLN A 153 -6.00 -2.81 -14.44
N MET A 154 -5.45 -2.07 -13.45
CA MET A 154 -4.06 -2.24 -13.03
C MET A 154 -3.83 -3.61 -12.38
N THR A 155 -4.77 -4.08 -11.58
CA THR A 155 -4.73 -5.39 -10.95
C THR A 155 -4.74 -6.49 -12.00
N ASP A 156 -5.66 -6.42 -12.96
CA ASP A 156 -5.76 -7.38 -14.07
C ASP A 156 -4.47 -7.42 -14.90
N LEU A 157 -3.87 -6.26 -15.17
CA LEU A 157 -2.59 -6.17 -15.87
C LEU A 157 -1.46 -6.86 -15.10
N VAL A 158 -1.40 -6.69 -13.78
CA VAL A 158 -0.38 -7.35 -12.93
C VAL A 158 -0.60 -8.85 -12.93
N ILE A 159 -1.84 -9.32 -12.80
CA ILE A 159 -2.18 -10.74 -12.83
C ILE A 159 -1.80 -11.36 -14.19
N ALA A 160 -2.14 -10.69 -15.29
CA ALA A 160 -1.79 -11.15 -16.62
C ALA A 160 -0.27 -11.25 -16.84
N ARG A 161 0.50 -10.26 -16.38
CA ARG A 161 1.97 -10.24 -16.44
C ARG A 161 2.58 -11.36 -15.59
N ALA A 162 2.06 -11.59 -14.39
CA ALA A 162 2.51 -12.67 -13.52
C ALA A 162 2.25 -14.04 -14.14
N GLY A 163 1.06 -14.23 -14.74
CA GLY A 163 0.70 -15.44 -15.46
C GLY A 163 1.62 -15.71 -16.65
N ALA A 164 1.91 -14.68 -17.45
CA ALA A 164 2.82 -14.79 -18.60
C ALA A 164 4.26 -15.11 -18.16
N ALA A 165 4.75 -14.47 -17.10
CA ALA A 165 6.07 -14.76 -16.55
C ALA A 165 6.17 -16.21 -16.07
N ARG A 166 5.17 -16.70 -15.35
CA ARG A 166 5.11 -18.08 -14.87
C ARG A 166 5.04 -19.09 -16.01
N ALA A 167 4.29 -18.80 -17.07
CA ALA A 167 4.22 -19.66 -18.25
C ALA A 167 5.54 -19.73 -19.05
N ALA A 168 6.36 -18.67 -18.98
CA ALA A 168 7.67 -18.61 -19.59
C ALA A 168 8.79 -19.23 -18.73
N GLU A 169 8.50 -19.58 -17.49
CA GLU A 169 9.47 -20.14 -16.54
C GLU A 169 9.89 -21.56 -16.98
N ARG A 170 11.19 -21.84 -16.97
CA ARG A 170 11.68 -23.18 -17.30
C ARG A 170 11.29 -24.16 -16.19
N PRO A 171 10.78 -25.36 -16.53
CA PRO A 171 10.21 -26.29 -15.55
C PRO A 171 11.21 -26.89 -14.56
N SER A 172 12.51 -26.78 -14.78
CA SER A 172 13.54 -27.19 -13.82
C SER A 172 14.89 -26.56 -14.18
N TRP A 173 15.69 -26.28 -13.16
CA TRP A 173 17.13 -26.13 -13.30
C TRP A 173 17.75 -27.51 -13.57
N PRO A 174 18.77 -27.60 -14.44
CA PRO A 174 19.48 -28.86 -14.66
C PRO A 174 20.17 -29.34 -13.40
#